data_5f7dcfd428c3b8f7b0ebb4c1449850c6
#
_entry.id   5f7dcfd428c3b8f7b0ebb4c1449850c6
#
_cell.length_a   1.000
_cell.length_b   1.000
_cell.length_c   1.000
_cell.angle_alpha   90.00
_cell.angle_beta   90.00
_cell.angle_gamma   90.00
#
_symmetry.space_group_name_H-M   'P 1'
#
loop_
_entity.id
_entity.type
_entity.pdbx_description
1 polymer ?
#
loop_
_entity_poly.entity_id
_entity_poly.type
_entity_poly.pdbx_seq_one_letter_code
_entity_poly.pdbx_strand_id
1 'polypeptide(L)'
;MYYFGLISEGVTDNAVLVNILIGYFNQDISEYINHLQPPPKTSGGWSRVLKYCSSSDFKNDLAKNDFIVIQIDTDRSFELPFDVAHEQNGQKLSVEKMVENVKNRFEKLFLEAFGVDFLPKFGHRILFAIAVHSTECWLLPLHYKGLKDQLEIRHCYEKLNKKIVGLKKEYKIYNALSTDFCSPKKLEKAASANPSFKIFIENELKVKIPLNTEGS
;
A
#
# COMPACT_ATOMS: atom_id res chain seq x y z
N MET A 1 -0.69 7.63 -20.44
CA MET A 1 -0.91 7.58 -18.98
C MET A 1 -1.54 6.23 -18.65
N TYR A 2 -1.25 5.64 -17.47
CA TYR A 2 -1.78 4.35 -17.05
C TYR A 2 -3.01 4.52 -16.17
N TYR A 3 -3.98 3.59 -16.30
CA TYR A 3 -5.10 3.47 -15.39
C TYR A 3 -4.76 2.57 -14.21
N PHE A 4 -5.04 3.02 -12.99
CA PHE A 4 -4.78 2.33 -11.74
C PHE A 4 -6.07 1.93 -11.03
N GLY A 5 -6.20 0.66 -10.68
CA GLY A 5 -7.20 0.21 -9.73
C GLY A 5 -6.61 0.15 -8.32
N LEU A 6 -7.24 0.83 -7.35
CA LEU A 6 -6.81 0.78 -5.95
C LEU A 6 -7.68 -0.15 -5.13
N ILE A 7 -7.04 -1.09 -4.47
CA ILE A 7 -7.63 -2.01 -3.49
C ILE A 7 -6.89 -1.76 -2.17
N SER A 8 -7.59 -1.31 -1.14
CA SER A 8 -6.98 -0.99 0.15
C SER A 8 -7.87 -1.40 1.33
N GLU A 9 -7.32 -1.37 2.52
CA GLU A 9 -8.08 -1.65 3.73
C GLU A 9 -9.10 -0.57 4.02
N GLY A 10 -8.79 0.69 3.74
CA GLY A 10 -9.64 1.81 4.06
C GLY A 10 -9.57 2.97 3.07
N VAL A 11 -10.55 3.84 3.15
CA VAL A 11 -10.57 5.07 2.36
C VAL A 11 -9.38 5.99 2.69
N THR A 12 -8.85 5.89 3.89
CA THR A 12 -7.64 6.62 4.34
C THR A 12 -6.40 6.16 3.57
N ASP A 13 -6.27 4.86 3.37
CA ASP A 13 -5.16 4.26 2.64
C ASP A 13 -5.24 4.62 1.16
N ASN A 14 -6.45 4.63 0.59
CA ASN A 14 -6.68 5.13 -0.76
C ASN A 14 -6.18 6.58 -0.91
N ALA A 15 -6.46 7.46 0.06
CA ALA A 15 -6.00 8.85 0.01
C ALA A 15 -4.47 8.96 -0.01
N VAL A 16 -3.80 8.15 0.82
CA VAL A 16 -2.33 8.08 0.87
C VAL A 16 -1.76 7.55 -0.44
N LEU A 17 -2.31 6.47 -0.98
CA LEU A 17 -1.86 5.89 -2.25
C LEU A 17 -1.99 6.85 -3.44
N VAL A 18 -3.09 7.60 -3.52
CA VAL A 18 -3.28 8.63 -4.56
C VAL A 18 -2.14 9.64 -4.53
N ASN A 19 -1.81 10.19 -3.36
CA ASN A 19 -0.73 11.17 -3.21
C ASN A 19 0.67 10.56 -3.51
N ILE A 20 0.89 9.29 -3.15
CA ILE A 20 2.11 8.57 -3.52
C ILE A 20 2.24 8.44 -5.03
N LEU A 21 1.18 8.03 -5.72
CA LEU A 21 1.21 7.88 -7.17
C LEU A 21 1.39 9.24 -7.89
N ILE A 22 0.72 10.30 -7.43
CA ILE A 22 0.94 11.66 -7.94
C ILE A 22 2.41 12.06 -7.81
N GLY A 23 3.03 11.83 -6.65
CA GLY A 23 4.43 12.14 -6.44
C GLY A 23 5.38 11.26 -7.25
N TYR A 24 5.05 9.99 -7.42
CA TYR A 24 5.83 9.08 -8.24
C TYR A 24 5.90 9.53 -9.71
N PHE A 25 4.74 9.89 -10.29
CA PHE A 25 4.66 10.37 -11.67
C PHE A 25 5.03 11.86 -11.83
N ASN A 26 5.16 12.60 -10.72
CA ASN A 26 5.34 14.05 -10.72
C ASN A 26 4.24 14.78 -11.54
N GLN A 27 3.05 14.25 -11.52
CA GLN A 27 1.88 14.73 -12.29
C GLN A 27 0.59 14.33 -11.57
N ASP A 28 -0.43 15.18 -11.63
CA ASP A 28 -1.76 14.80 -11.16
C ASP A 28 -2.37 13.75 -12.10
N ILE A 29 -2.55 12.56 -11.56
CA ILE A 29 -3.13 11.40 -12.26
C ILE A 29 -4.45 10.96 -11.64
N SER A 30 -5.09 11.81 -10.83
CA SER A 30 -6.31 11.45 -10.08
C SER A 30 -7.43 10.95 -10.97
N GLU A 31 -7.55 11.47 -12.20
CA GLU A 31 -8.55 11.03 -13.18
C GLU A 31 -8.32 9.61 -13.76
N TYR A 32 -7.10 9.06 -13.58
CA TYR A 32 -6.73 7.71 -14.00
C TYR A 32 -6.79 6.69 -12.86
N ILE A 33 -7.32 7.08 -11.69
CA ILE A 33 -7.39 6.24 -10.51
C ILE A 33 -8.81 5.76 -10.24
N ASN A 34 -9.01 4.45 -10.25
CA ASN A 34 -10.26 3.78 -9.93
C ASN A 34 -10.21 3.22 -8.50
N HIS A 35 -11.07 3.70 -7.61
CA HIS A 35 -11.22 3.18 -6.24
C HIS A 35 -12.08 1.91 -6.27
N LEU A 36 -11.48 0.74 -6.21
CA LEU A 36 -12.15 -0.55 -6.35
C LEU A 36 -12.62 -1.11 -5.00
N GLN A 37 -11.74 -1.03 -3.97
CA GLN A 37 -12.02 -1.50 -2.62
C GLN A 37 -11.29 -0.58 -1.62
N PRO A 38 -11.98 -0.09 -0.55
CA PRO A 38 -13.43 -0.15 -0.36
C PRO A 38 -14.17 0.76 -1.35
N PRO A 39 -15.36 0.37 -1.78
CA PRO A 39 -16.24 1.27 -2.51
C PRO A 39 -16.56 2.52 -1.66
N PRO A 40 -16.82 3.67 -2.27
CA PRO A 40 -17.17 4.89 -1.55
C PRO A 40 -18.29 4.66 -0.55
N LYS A 41 -18.14 5.23 0.66
CA LYS A 41 -19.13 5.13 1.76
C LYS A 41 -19.34 3.73 2.35
N THR A 42 -18.43 2.80 2.10
CA THR A 42 -18.45 1.47 2.71
C THR A 42 -17.34 1.30 3.73
N SER A 43 -17.51 0.36 4.66
CA SER A 43 -16.43 -0.04 5.57
C SER A 43 -15.40 -0.90 4.83
N GLY A 44 -14.13 -0.71 5.17
CA GLY A 44 -13.02 -1.50 4.66
C GLY A 44 -12.62 -2.66 5.59
N GLY A 45 -11.34 -3.00 5.57
CA GLY A 45 -10.67 -4.00 6.40
C GLY A 45 -9.97 -5.08 5.58
N TRP A 46 -8.91 -5.64 6.14
CA TRP A 46 -8.06 -6.64 5.50
C TRP A 46 -8.83 -7.85 4.94
N SER A 47 -9.85 -8.32 5.66
CA SER A 47 -10.67 -9.46 5.22
C SER A 47 -11.46 -9.17 3.94
N ARG A 48 -11.86 -7.91 3.73
CA ARG A 48 -12.52 -7.48 2.49
C ARG A 48 -11.52 -7.37 1.35
N VAL A 49 -10.29 -6.94 1.61
CA VAL A 49 -9.21 -6.94 0.61
C VAL A 49 -8.96 -8.37 0.11
N LEU A 50 -8.76 -9.33 1.01
CA LEU A 50 -8.55 -10.73 0.61
C LEU A 50 -9.75 -11.30 -0.17
N LYS A 51 -10.98 -11.05 0.32
CA LYS A 51 -12.20 -11.49 -0.36
C LYS A 51 -12.34 -10.89 -1.76
N TYR A 52 -12.05 -9.60 -1.89
CA TYR A 52 -12.09 -8.93 -3.19
C TYR A 52 -11.04 -9.50 -4.14
N CYS A 53 -9.81 -9.66 -3.68
CA CYS A 53 -8.71 -10.21 -4.47
C CYS A 53 -8.92 -11.67 -4.95
N SER A 54 -9.83 -12.41 -4.33
CA SER A 54 -10.22 -13.77 -4.78
C SER A 54 -11.52 -13.82 -5.58
N SER A 55 -12.12 -12.67 -5.91
CA SER A 55 -13.43 -12.60 -6.57
C SER A 55 -13.31 -12.46 -8.10
N SER A 56 -14.43 -12.74 -8.79
CA SER A 56 -14.56 -12.46 -10.23
C SER A 56 -14.42 -10.97 -10.54
N ASP A 57 -14.83 -10.09 -9.62
CA ASP A 57 -14.75 -8.63 -9.79
C ASP A 57 -13.29 -8.19 -9.91
N PHE A 58 -12.39 -8.73 -9.08
CA PHE A 58 -10.96 -8.46 -9.18
C PHE A 58 -10.42 -8.78 -10.58
N LYS A 59 -10.79 -9.95 -11.14
CA LYS A 59 -10.36 -10.37 -12.48
C LYS A 59 -10.92 -9.45 -13.56
N ASN A 60 -12.17 -9.01 -13.42
CA ASN A 60 -12.82 -8.08 -14.35
C ASN A 60 -12.17 -6.69 -14.30
N ASP A 61 -11.83 -6.22 -13.10
CA ASP A 61 -11.22 -4.90 -12.93
C ASP A 61 -9.74 -4.88 -13.33
N LEU A 62 -9.04 -6.00 -13.19
CA LEU A 62 -7.70 -6.16 -13.76
C LEU A 62 -7.72 -6.03 -15.30
N ALA A 63 -8.81 -6.40 -15.97
CA ALA A 63 -8.94 -6.22 -17.41
C ALA A 63 -9.17 -4.76 -17.83
N LYS A 64 -9.67 -3.91 -16.92
CA LYS A 64 -10.01 -2.50 -17.18
C LYS A 64 -8.92 -1.51 -16.74
N ASN A 65 -7.96 -1.95 -15.93
CA ASN A 65 -6.88 -1.12 -15.41
C ASN A 65 -5.54 -1.65 -15.92
N ASP A 66 -4.58 -0.78 -16.20
CA ASP A 66 -3.23 -1.19 -16.57
C ASP A 66 -2.51 -1.82 -15.39
N PHE A 67 -2.70 -1.28 -14.19
CA PHE A 67 -2.14 -1.77 -12.94
C PHE A 67 -3.18 -1.82 -11.82
N ILE A 68 -3.04 -2.80 -10.94
CA ILE A 68 -3.78 -2.87 -9.67
C ILE A 68 -2.80 -2.70 -8.51
N VAL A 69 -3.07 -1.74 -7.63
CA VAL A 69 -2.33 -1.57 -6.38
C VAL A 69 -3.14 -2.20 -5.26
N ILE A 70 -2.57 -3.19 -4.59
CA ILE A 70 -3.16 -3.85 -3.43
C ILE A 70 -2.43 -3.35 -2.19
N GLN A 71 -3.11 -2.54 -1.39
CA GLN A 71 -2.60 -2.11 -0.10
C GLN A 71 -3.21 -2.95 1.02
N ILE A 72 -2.36 -3.35 1.95
CA ILE A 72 -2.77 -4.04 3.16
C ILE A 72 -1.81 -3.73 4.32
N ASP A 73 -2.39 -3.55 5.51
CA ASP A 73 -1.66 -3.42 6.76
C ASP A 73 -1.32 -4.81 7.32
N THR A 74 -0.26 -4.92 8.11
CA THR A 74 0.12 -6.20 8.69
C THR A 74 -0.19 -6.31 10.18
N ASP A 75 -0.74 -5.29 10.83
CA ASP A 75 -0.99 -5.27 12.27
C ASP A 75 -1.86 -6.42 12.76
N ARG A 76 -2.77 -6.91 11.90
CA ARG A 76 -3.65 -8.05 12.16
C ARG A 76 -3.41 -9.24 11.22
N SER A 77 -2.27 -9.31 10.55
CA SER A 77 -1.99 -10.36 9.56
C SER A 77 -1.95 -11.78 10.14
N PHE A 78 -1.74 -11.93 11.45
CA PHE A 78 -1.76 -13.22 12.15
C PHE A 78 -3.17 -13.82 12.32
N GLU A 79 -4.21 -13.04 12.07
CA GLU A 79 -5.60 -13.51 12.17
C GLU A 79 -6.00 -14.34 10.95
N LEU A 80 -6.81 -15.38 11.18
CA LEU A 80 -7.39 -16.17 10.10
C LEU A 80 -8.52 -15.39 9.38
N PRO A 81 -8.63 -15.48 8.07
CA PRO A 81 -7.86 -16.30 7.11
C PRO A 81 -6.62 -15.59 6.50
N PHE A 82 -6.14 -14.47 7.04
CA PHE A 82 -4.92 -13.82 6.54
C PHE A 82 -3.70 -14.74 6.78
N ASP A 83 -3.54 -15.20 8.03
CA ASP A 83 -2.62 -16.29 8.41
C ASP A 83 -1.14 -16.01 8.08
N VAL A 84 -0.68 -14.79 8.37
CA VAL A 84 0.73 -14.41 8.26
C VAL A 84 1.27 -14.00 9.63
N ALA A 85 2.11 -14.86 10.21
CA ALA A 85 2.67 -14.65 11.54
C ALA A 85 3.68 -13.48 11.58
N HIS A 86 3.76 -12.79 12.72
CA HIS A 86 4.75 -11.73 12.97
C HIS A 86 6.09 -12.26 13.50
N GLU A 87 6.10 -13.51 13.91
CA GLU A 87 7.26 -14.18 14.55
C GLU A 87 7.45 -15.57 13.94
N GLN A 88 8.68 -16.01 13.90
CA GLN A 88 9.07 -17.36 13.54
C GLN A 88 10.13 -17.86 14.52
N ASN A 89 9.94 -19.05 15.08
CA ASN A 89 10.85 -19.64 16.09
C ASN A 89 11.12 -18.70 17.29
N GLY A 90 10.10 -17.96 17.75
CA GLY A 90 10.20 -17.01 18.86
C GLY A 90 10.95 -15.71 18.54
N GLN A 91 11.30 -15.48 17.28
CA GLN A 91 11.95 -14.25 16.83
C GLN A 91 11.01 -13.44 15.91
N LYS A 92 11.00 -12.13 16.12
CA LYS A 92 10.23 -11.21 15.24
C LYS A 92 10.81 -11.23 13.84
N LEU A 93 9.92 -11.27 12.85
CA LEU A 93 10.32 -11.19 11.45
C LEU A 93 10.87 -9.80 11.12
N SER A 94 11.83 -9.74 10.20
CA SER A 94 12.24 -8.48 9.60
C SER A 94 11.12 -7.91 8.72
N VAL A 95 11.19 -6.62 8.40
CA VAL A 95 10.22 -5.95 7.53
C VAL A 95 10.17 -6.63 6.16
N GLU A 96 11.34 -6.94 5.60
CA GLU A 96 11.46 -7.60 4.29
C GLU A 96 10.80 -8.98 4.30
N LYS A 97 11.04 -9.77 5.36
CA LYS A 97 10.44 -11.10 5.49
C LYS A 97 8.94 -11.04 5.70
N MET A 98 8.46 -10.04 6.44
CA MET A 98 7.02 -9.80 6.59
C MET A 98 6.37 -9.47 5.24
N VAL A 99 6.95 -8.56 4.47
CA VAL A 99 6.46 -8.20 3.12
C VAL A 99 6.47 -9.43 2.21
N GLU A 100 7.55 -10.22 2.20
CA GLU A 100 7.64 -11.45 1.42
C GLU A 100 6.53 -12.45 1.79
N ASN A 101 6.33 -12.70 3.09
CA ASN A 101 5.31 -13.63 3.56
C ASN A 101 3.88 -13.19 3.16
N VAL A 102 3.60 -11.88 3.24
CA VAL A 102 2.30 -11.34 2.79
C VAL A 102 2.14 -11.50 1.27
N LYS A 103 3.17 -11.24 0.48
CA LYS A 103 3.14 -11.49 -0.98
C LYS A 103 2.86 -12.96 -1.29
N ASN A 104 3.57 -13.88 -0.66
CA ASN A 104 3.36 -15.33 -0.82
C ASN A 104 1.92 -15.73 -0.44
N ARG A 105 1.33 -15.08 0.57
CA ARG A 105 -0.08 -15.31 0.94
C ARG A 105 -1.04 -14.88 -0.16
N PHE A 106 -0.80 -13.74 -0.81
CA PHE A 106 -1.59 -13.31 -1.98
C PHE A 106 -1.36 -14.22 -3.19
N GLU A 107 -0.14 -14.65 -3.44
CA GLU A 107 0.16 -15.59 -4.53
C GLU A 107 -0.61 -16.90 -4.36
N LYS A 108 -0.63 -17.44 -3.13
CA LYS A 108 -1.45 -18.60 -2.79
C LYS A 108 -2.94 -18.34 -3.01
N LEU A 109 -3.44 -17.16 -2.58
CA LEU A 109 -4.83 -16.75 -2.78
C LEU A 109 -5.20 -16.71 -4.27
N PHE A 110 -4.34 -16.14 -5.11
CA PHE A 110 -4.57 -16.06 -6.55
C PHE A 110 -4.50 -17.43 -7.22
N LEU A 111 -3.58 -18.28 -6.78
CA LEU A 111 -3.48 -19.66 -7.27
C LEU A 111 -4.77 -20.44 -6.97
N GLU A 112 -5.28 -20.34 -5.75
CA GLU A 112 -6.51 -20.99 -5.32
C GLU A 112 -7.76 -20.45 -6.06
N ALA A 113 -7.82 -19.13 -6.29
CA ALA A 113 -8.98 -18.48 -6.91
C ALA A 113 -9.00 -18.57 -8.45
N PHE A 114 -7.83 -18.52 -9.10
CA PHE A 114 -7.74 -18.30 -10.56
C PHE A 114 -6.87 -19.32 -11.30
N GLY A 115 -6.19 -20.22 -10.58
CA GLY A 115 -5.34 -21.26 -11.15
C GLY A 115 -3.91 -20.82 -11.46
N VAL A 116 -3.10 -21.79 -11.90
CA VAL A 116 -1.64 -21.67 -12.05
C VAL A 116 -1.19 -20.65 -13.10
N ASP A 117 -2.01 -20.40 -14.12
CA ASP A 117 -1.66 -19.50 -15.23
C ASP A 117 -1.89 -18.01 -14.91
N PHE A 118 -2.54 -17.71 -13.77
CA PHE A 118 -2.94 -16.36 -13.46
C PHE A 118 -1.74 -15.44 -13.22
N LEU A 119 -0.86 -15.80 -12.30
CA LEU A 119 0.31 -14.95 -11.95
C LEU A 119 1.33 -14.82 -13.09
N PRO A 120 1.70 -15.88 -13.82
CA PRO A 120 2.54 -15.73 -15.01
C PRO A 120 1.98 -14.72 -16.02
N LYS A 121 0.65 -14.67 -16.16
CA LYS A 121 -0.02 -13.78 -17.12
C LYS A 121 -0.21 -12.35 -16.60
N PHE A 122 -0.54 -12.17 -15.33
CA PHE A 122 -1.02 -10.88 -14.80
C PHE A 122 -0.19 -10.32 -13.64
N GLY A 123 0.71 -11.11 -13.05
CA GLY A 123 1.46 -10.71 -11.84
C GLY A 123 2.30 -9.44 -12.04
N HIS A 124 2.79 -9.18 -13.25
CA HIS A 124 3.52 -7.95 -13.58
C HIS A 124 2.67 -6.67 -13.50
N ARG A 125 1.34 -6.80 -13.50
CA ARG A 125 0.37 -5.69 -13.37
C ARG A 125 -0.15 -5.50 -11.96
N ILE A 126 0.22 -6.34 -11.02
CA ILE A 126 -0.21 -6.28 -9.61
C ILE A 126 0.93 -5.72 -8.78
N LEU A 127 0.71 -4.59 -8.11
CA LEU A 127 1.66 -3.95 -7.21
C LEU A 127 1.21 -4.13 -5.77
N PHE A 128 2.14 -4.54 -4.91
CA PHE A 128 1.85 -4.77 -3.49
C PHE A 128 2.35 -3.62 -2.62
N ALA A 129 1.43 -2.83 -2.10
CA ALA A 129 1.66 -1.75 -1.16
C ALA A 129 1.47 -2.26 0.29
N ILE A 130 2.40 -3.11 0.75
CA ILE A 130 2.30 -3.77 2.06
C ILE A 130 2.89 -2.85 3.13
N ALA A 131 2.03 -2.28 3.98
CA ALA A 131 2.47 -1.46 5.10
C ALA A 131 2.75 -2.36 6.32
N VAL A 132 4.03 -2.50 6.68
CA VAL A 132 4.39 -3.26 7.88
C VAL A 132 3.95 -2.48 9.10
N HIS A 133 3.07 -3.08 9.87
CA HIS A 133 2.15 -2.58 10.86
C HIS A 133 0.99 -1.82 10.20
N SER A 134 1.15 -0.55 9.83
CA SER A 134 0.06 0.22 9.21
C SER A 134 0.56 1.36 8.31
N THR A 135 -0.31 1.85 7.43
CA THR A 135 -0.03 2.97 6.52
C THR A 135 0.36 4.25 7.26
N GLU A 136 -0.10 4.46 8.51
CA GLU A 136 0.34 5.58 9.32
C GLU A 136 1.85 5.60 9.58
N CYS A 137 2.51 4.43 9.54
CA CYS A 137 3.96 4.37 9.67
C CYS A 137 4.68 5.02 8.48
N TRP A 138 4.10 4.99 7.29
CA TRP A 138 4.63 5.68 6.12
C TRP A 138 4.50 7.21 6.21
N LEU A 139 3.51 7.69 6.98
CA LEU A 139 3.27 9.12 7.18
C LEU A 139 4.23 9.74 8.21
N LEU A 140 4.79 8.97 9.15
CA LEU A 140 5.65 9.51 10.20
C LEU A 140 6.82 10.35 9.68
N PRO A 141 7.54 9.95 8.59
CA PRO A 141 8.63 10.74 8.04
C PRO A 141 8.24 12.13 7.55
N LEU A 142 6.98 12.35 7.19
CA LEU A 142 6.48 13.67 6.79
C LEU A 142 6.26 14.58 7.99
N HIS A 143 5.92 14.01 9.14
CA HIS A 143 5.46 14.79 10.30
C HIS A 143 6.48 14.86 11.44
N TYR A 144 7.51 14.04 11.44
CA TYR A 144 8.54 14.01 12.47
C TYR A 144 9.92 14.30 11.89
N LYS A 145 10.74 15.08 12.63
CA LYS A 145 12.11 15.42 12.24
C LYS A 145 13.15 14.45 12.80
N GLY A 146 12.85 13.81 13.93
CA GLY A 146 13.76 12.87 14.60
C GLY A 146 13.83 11.54 13.88
N LEU A 147 15.04 11.04 13.59
CA LEU A 147 15.24 9.77 12.89
C LEU A 147 14.55 8.60 13.59
N LYS A 148 14.65 8.51 14.93
CA LYS A 148 13.98 7.48 15.73
C LYS A 148 12.48 7.44 15.51
N ASP A 149 11.84 8.61 15.38
CA ASP A 149 10.40 8.71 15.19
C ASP A 149 9.98 8.37 13.75
N GLN A 150 10.83 8.69 12.78
CA GLN A 150 10.59 8.38 11.37
C GLN A 150 10.70 6.88 11.08
N LEU A 151 11.61 6.18 11.76
CA LEU A 151 11.85 4.74 11.62
C LEU A 151 10.88 3.87 12.44
N GLU A 152 9.92 4.47 13.14
CA GLU A 152 8.93 3.72 13.89
C GLU A 152 8.04 2.89 12.96
N ILE A 153 7.83 1.62 13.31
CA ILE A 153 7.01 0.69 12.55
C ILE A 153 5.84 0.12 13.37
N ARG A 154 5.59 0.68 14.57
CA ARG A 154 4.50 0.27 15.48
C ARG A 154 3.88 1.46 16.15
N HIS A 155 2.63 1.32 16.56
CA HIS A 155 1.90 2.40 17.25
C HIS A 155 1.91 3.75 16.50
N CYS A 156 1.95 3.68 15.15
CA CYS A 156 2.13 4.85 14.32
C CYS A 156 0.90 5.76 14.33
N TYR A 157 -0.30 5.19 14.42
CA TYR A 157 -1.52 5.97 14.57
C TYR A 157 -1.52 6.77 15.89
N GLU A 158 -1.21 6.12 17.01
CA GLU A 158 -1.14 6.79 18.31
C GLU A 158 -0.08 7.90 18.32
N LYS A 159 1.02 7.66 17.63
CA LYS A 159 2.09 8.65 17.48
C LYS A 159 1.63 9.85 16.67
N LEU A 160 1.01 9.63 15.52
CA LEU A 160 0.41 10.70 14.71
C LEU A 160 -0.68 11.44 15.47
N ASN A 161 -1.55 10.75 16.19
CA ASN A 161 -2.64 11.35 16.96
C ASN A 161 -2.15 12.24 18.11
N LYS A 162 -1.00 11.94 18.70
CA LYS A 162 -0.35 12.83 19.69
C LYS A 162 0.11 14.15 19.07
N LYS A 163 0.50 14.14 17.80
CA LYS A 163 0.97 15.33 17.09
C LYS A 163 -0.16 16.12 16.43
N ILE A 164 -1.15 15.41 15.94
CA ILE A 164 -2.28 15.97 15.19
C ILE A 164 -3.52 15.82 16.04
N VAL A 165 -3.83 16.87 16.78
CA VAL A 165 -4.96 16.88 17.72
C VAL A 165 -6.27 16.62 16.95
N GLY A 166 -7.03 15.62 17.41
CA GLY A 166 -8.31 15.26 16.80
C GLY A 166 -8.19 14.50 15.47
N LEU A 167 -7.09 13.78 15.26
CA LEU A 167 -6.91 12.90 14.09
C LEU A 167 -8.09 11.93 13.97
N LYS A 168 -8.78 11.99 12.83
CA LYS A 168 -9.85 11.05 12.48
C LYS A 168 -9.47 10.26 11.24
N LYS A 169 -9.92 9.01 11.19
CA LYS A 169 -9.75 8.14 10.01
C LYS A 169 -10.77 8.52 8.91
N GLU A 170 -10.56 9.68 8.29
CA GLU A 170 -11.36 10.21 7.19
C GLU A 170 -10.49 10.48 5.97
N TYR A 171 -11.00 10.21 4.78
CA TYR A 171 -10.29 10.42 3.50
C TYR A 171 -9.68 11.82 3.41
N LYS A 172 -10.47 12.87 3.65
CA LYS A 172 -10.04 14.28 3.55
C LYS A 172 -8.85 14.59 4.48
N ILE A 173 -8.86 14.02 5.68
CA ILE A 173 -7.79 14.24 6.66
C ILE A 173 -6.51 13.55 6.20
N TYR A 174 -6.58 12.29 5.79
CA TYR A 174 -5.40 11.54 5.33
C TYR A 174 -4.86 12.07 4.00
N ASN A 175 -5.73 12.54 3.11
CA ASN A 175 -5.31 13.24 1.91
C ASN A 175 -4.48 14.49 2.25
N ALA A 176 -4.93 15.31 3.19
CA ALA A 176 -4.16 16.47 3.66
C ALA A 176 -2.85 16.08 4.35
N LEU A 177 -2.85 15.04 5.17
CA LEU A 177 -1.66 14.54 5.87
C LEU A 177 -0.59 13.99 4.93
N SER A 178 -0.98 13.39 3.83
CA SER A 178 -0.09 12.77 2.85
C SER A 178 0.22 13.67 1.66
N THR A 179 -0.28 14.92 1.61
CA THR A 179 -0.04 15.86 0.48
C THR A 179 1.43 16.05 0.13
N ASP A 180 2.32 15.97 1.12
CA ASP A 180 3.77 16.07 0.91
C ASP A 180 4.32 14.92 0.04
N PHE A 181 3.64 13.78 -0.05
CA PHE A 181 4.00 12.72 -0.99
C PHE A 181 3.83 13.11 -2.45
N CYS A 182 3.01 14.10 -2.78
CA CYS A 182 2.88 14.60 -4.15
C CYS A 182 4.19 15.23 -4.67
N SER A 183 5.15 15.55 -3.80
CA SER A 183 6.48 16.01 -4.19
C SER A 183 7.45 14.84 -4.33
N PRO A 184 8.04 14.57 -5.51
CA PRO A 184 8.99 13.46 -5.71
C PRO A 184 10.12 13.46 -4.68
N LYS A 185 10.70 14.60 -4.39
CA LYS A 185 11.79 14.75 -3.41
C LYS A 185 11.36 14.36 -2.00
N LYS A 186 10.14 14.74 -1.57
CA LYS A 186 9.62 14.39 -0.24
C LYS A 186 9.19 12.93 -0.18
N LEU A 187 8.64 12.41 -1.27
CA LEU A 187 8.29 11.00 -1.43
C LEU A 187 9.52 10.11 -1.26
N GLU A 188 10.58 10.36 -2.02
CA GLU A 188 11.86 9.62 -1.94
C GLU A 188 12.47 9.69 -0.53
N LYS A 189 12.47 10.87 0.08
CA LYS A 189 12.97 11.04 1.44
C LYS A 189 12.17 10.22 2.46
N ALA A 190 10.86 10.23 2.35
CA ALA A 190 9.99 9.46 3.26
C ALA A 190 10.14 7.95 3.03
N ALA A 191 10.22 7.51 1.76
CA ALA A 191 10.45 6.11 1.43
C ALA A 191 11.78 5.60 2.01
N SER A 192 12.86 6.39 1.89
CA SER A 192 14.17 6.02 2.45
C SER A 192 14.17 5.88 3.98
N ALA A 193 13.22 6.50 4.68
CA ALA A 193 13.10 6.46 6.13
C ALA A 193 12.21 5.30 6.65
N ASN A 194 11.42 4.65 5.80
CA ASN A 194 10.57 3.52 6.22
C ASN A 194 10.81 2.30 5.32
N PRO A 195 11.27 1.15 5.88
CA PRO A 195 11.66 -0.02 5.08
C PRO A 195 10.54 -0.58 4.21
N SER A 196 9.31 -0.74 4.72
CA SER A 196 8.20 -1.28 3.92
C SER A 196 7.75 -0.31 2.83
N PHE A 197 7.78 1.00 3.11
CA PHE A 197 7.51 2.02 2.12
C PHE A 197 8.58 2.05 1.02
N LYS A 198 9.86 1.93 1.42
CA LYS A 198 10.97 1.79 0.47
C LYS A 198 10.77 0.61 -0.46
N ILE A 199 10.38 -0.56 0.07
CA ILE A 199 10.10 -1.75 -0.75
C ILE A 199 8.99 -1.46 -1.76
N PHE A 200 7.90 -0.78 -1.36
CA PHE A 200 6.83 -0.43 -2.30
C PHE A 200 7.33 0.49 -3.43
N ILE A 201 8.09 1.54 -3.10
CA ILE A 201 8.61 2.46 -4.12
C ILE A 201 9.64 1.76 -5.02
N GLU A 202 10.65 1.09 -4.43
CA GLU A 202 11.80 0.58 -5.19
C GLU A 202 11.48 -0.73 -5.92
N ASN A 203 10.77 -1.66 -5.27
CA ASN A 203 10.61 -3.02 -5.79
C ASN A 203 9.27 -3.24 -6.51
N GLU A 204 8.28 -2.38 -6.27
CA GLU A 204 6.99 -2.47 -6.96
C GLU A 204 6.84 -1.38 -8.01
N LEU A 205 6.85 -0.09 -7.61
CA LEU A 205 6.64 0.99 -8.56
C LEU A 205 7.78 1.11 -9.57
N LYS A 206 9.03 1.29 -9.12
CA LYS A 206 10.17 1.50 -10.04
C LYS A 206 10.47 0.30 -10.93
N VAL A 207 10.23 -0.93 -10.44
CA VAL A 207 10.49 -2.15 -11.20
C VAL A 207 9.40 -2.40 -12.24
N LYS A 208 8.12 -2.25 -11.84
CA LYS A 208 6.99 -2.59 -12.72
C LYS A 208 6.56 -1.44 -13.63
N ILE A 209 6.83 -0.21 -13.22
CA ILE A 209 6.45 1.01 -13.94
C ILE A 209 7.67 1.95 -14.02
N PRO A 210 8.73 1.57 -14.72
CA PRO A 210 9.91 2.44 -14.84
C PRO A 210 9.52 3.76 -15.52
N LEU A 211 9.85 4.89 -14.89
CA LEU A 211 9.70 6.19 -15.51
C LEU A 211 10.81 6.36 -16.56
N ASN A 212 10.43 6.72 -17.77
CA ASN A 212 11.41 7.07 -18.78
C ASN A 212 12.18 8.31 -18.30
N THR A 213 13.45 8.14 -18.01
CA THR A 213 14.37 9.24 -17.65
C THR A 213 14.89 10.00 -18.88
N GLU A 214 14.24 9.87 -20.02
CA GLU A 214 14.61 10.62 -21.22
C GLU A 214 13.95 11.99 -21.19
N GLY A 215 14.71 13.01 -20.81
CA GLY A 215 14.34 14.41 -21.02
C GLY A 215 14.56 15.33 -19.82
N SER A 216 15.81 15.46 -19.38
CA SER A 216 16.25 16.65 -18.62
C SER A 216 17.42 17.31 -19.33
#